data_5d7e5e385fb185acc6f43bc42a480bd3
#
_entry.id   5d7e5e385fb185acc6f43bc42a480bd3
#
_cell.length_a   1.000
_cell.length_b   1.000
_cell.length_c   1.000
_cell.angle_alpha   90.00
_cell.angle_beta   90.00
_cell.angle_gamma   90.00
#
_symmetry.space_group_name_H-M   'P 1'
#
loop_
_entity.id
_entity.type
_entity.pdbx_description
1 polymer ?
#
loop_
_entity_poly.entity_id
_entity_poly.type
_entity_poly.pdbx_seq_one_letter_code
_entity_poly.pdbx_strand_id
1 'polypeptide(L)'
;MTVVYPITLYYVHYGTGSELLDNGSLLIYSGRVDGIRRQGVGLSLSKRIKNSLISYMPVSERILTARLHSKHLNISVVVVYAPTEVSSDSDKDLFYQQLSSVFDGLPRHDLKLLLGDLNAQVTSDCSCWPGVISEHSLHSS
;
A
#
# COMPACT_ATOMS: atom_id res chain seq x y z
N MET A 1 -25.63 13.13 4.36
CA MET A 1 -25.06 12.40 3.22
C MET A 1 -23.74 11.76 3.64
N THR A 2 -23.70 10.46 3.62
CA THR A 2 -22.49 9.74 4.02
C THR A 2 -21.55 9.67 2.83
N VAL A 3 -20.32 10.16 3.01
CA VAL A 3 -19.29 10.04 1.98
C VAL A 3 -18.62 8.69 2.11
N VAL A 4 -18.69 7.89 1.04
CA VAL A 4 -18.01 6.59 0.98
C VAL A 4 -16.82 6.73 0.06
N TYR A 5 -15.62 6.58 0.63
CA TYR A 5 -14.40 6.61 -0.15
C TYR A 5 -14.22 5.26 -0.85
N PRO A 6 -13.89 5.25 -2.16
CA PRO A 6 -13.70 3.98 -2.89
C PRO A 6 -12.53 3.16 -2.37
N ILE A 7 -11.48 3.83 -1.89
CA ILE A 7 -10.29 3.20 -1.34
C ILE A 7 -9.96 3.85 -0.01
N THR A 8 -9.72 3.04 1.01
CA THR A 8 -9.33 3.53 2.33
C THR A 8 -8.15 2.73 2.84
N LEU A 9 -7.16 3.41 3.42
CA LEU A 9 -5.98 2.78 4.01
C LEU A 9 -6.23 2.50 5.48
N TYR A 10 -5.72 1.36 5.95
CA TYR A 10 -5.84 0.94 7.34
C TYR A 10 -4.51 0.48 7.89
N TYR A 11 -4.32 0.66 9.19
CA TYR A 11 -3.26 0.00 9.92
C TYR A 11 -3.86 -1.21 10.62
N VAL A 12 -3.25 -2.37 10.44
CA VAL A 12 -3.70 -3.62 11.03
C VAL A 12 -2.65 -4.14 12.00
N HIS A 13 -3.09 -4.90 12.99
CA HIS A 13 -2.19 -5.31 14.07
C HIS A 13 -1.58 -6.69 13.85
N TYR A 14 -2.23 -7.57 13.12
CA TYR A 14 -1.72 -8.91 12.92
C TYR A 14 -2.38 -9.57 11.71
N GLY A 15 -1.66 -10.54 11.16
CA GLY A 15 -2.21 -11.44 10.17
C GLY A 15 -2.19 -10.90 8.76
N THR A 16 -2.50 -11.78 7.85
CA THR A 16 -2.52 -11.54 6.42
C THR A 16 -3.76 -12.18 5.84
N GLY A 17 -4.46 -11.47 4.97
CA GLY A 17 -5.64 -12.05 4.34
C GLY A 17 -6.61 -11.01 3.82
N SER A 18 -7.86 -11.43 3.71
CA SER A 18 -8.95 -10.56 3.28
C SER A 18 -10.19 -10.82 4.12
N GLU A 19 -11.00 -9.78 4.28
CA GLU A 19 -12.21 -9.83 5.08
C GLU A 19 -13.28 -8.94 4.48
N LEU A 20 -14.50 -9.47 4.40
CA LEU A 20 -15.65 -8.69 3.95
C LEU A 20 -16.24 -7.96 5.17
N LEU A 21 -16.32 -6.66 5.09
CA LEU A 21 -16.82 -5.82 6.17
C LEU A 21 -18.35 -5.71 6.11
N ASP A 22 -18.96 -5.29 7.21
CA ASP A 22 -20.42 -5.19 7.33
C ASP A 22 -21.05 -4.24 6.30
N ASN A 23 -20.30 -3.21 5.90
CA ASN A 23 -20.79 -2.25 4.90
C ASN A 23 -20.61 -2.75 3.46
N GLY A 24 -20.18 -3.99 3.26
CA GLY A 24 -19.93 -4.56 1.94
C GLY A 24 -18.55 -4.26 1.35
N SER A 25 -17.72 -3.50 2.04
CA SER A 25 -16.34 -3.26 1.62
C SER A 25 -15.49 -4.51 1.81
N LEU A 26 -14.47 -4.66 0.97
CA LEU A 26 -13.49 -5.73 1.09
C LEU A 26 -12.21 -5.15 1.68
N LEU A 27 -11.78 -5.66 2.83
CA LEU A 27 -10.51 -5.30 3.45
C LEU A 27 -9.48 -6.37 3.10
N ILE A 28 -8.36 -5.96 2.51
CA ILE A 28 -7.19 -6.81 2.32
C ILE A 28 -6.06 -6.26 3.19
N TYR A 29 -5.29 -7.15 3.79
CA TYR A 29 -4.30 -6.71 4.76
C TYR A 29 -3.08 -7.62 4.80
N SER A 30 -1.98 -7.02 5.22
CA SER A 30 -0.69 -7.70 5.40
C SER A 30 -0.08 -7.24 6.72
N GLY A 31 0.13 -8.19 7.63
CA GLY A 31 0.72 -7.94 8.94
C GLY A 31 1.62 -9.09 9.34
N ARG A 32 2.18 -9.01 10.53
CA ARG A 32 3.06 -10.08 11.03
C ARG A 32 2.23 -11.29 11.48
N VAL A 33 2.78 -12.45 11.26
CA VAL A 33 2.15 -13.73 11.62
C VAL A 33 2.80 -14.38 12.84
N ASP A 34 3.84 -13.74 13.41
CA ASP A 34 4.62 -14.32 14.51
C ASP A 34 4.07 -13.99 15.91
N GLY A 35 2.89 -13.41 15.99
CA GLY A 35 2.26 -13.04 17.25
C GLY A 35 2.71 -11.72 17.84
N ILE A 36 3.70 -11.07 17.24
CA ILE A 36 4.13 -9.74 17.66
C ILE A 36 3.17 -8.72 17.08
N ARG A 37 2.51 -7.96 17.95
CA ARG A 37 1.59 -6.91 17.51
C ARG A 37 2.36 -5.70 17.03
N ARG A 38 2.58 -5.62 15.74
CA ARG A 38 3.11 -4.43 15.08
C ARG A 38 2.14 -4.00 14.00
N GLN A 39 2.23 -2.73 13.64
CA GLN A 39 1.38 -2.17 12.61
C GLN A 39 1.68 -2.81 11.27
N GLY A 40 0.65 -3.40 10.69
CA GLY A 40 0.66 -3.84 9.31
C GLY A 40 -0.11 -2.86 8.45
N VAL A 41 -0.24 -3.15 7.17
CA VAL A 41 -0.94 -2.30 6.21
C VAL A 41 -2.18 -3.00 5.70
N GLY A 42 -3.22 -2.21 5.45
CA GLY A 42 -4.47 -2.70 4.90
C GLY A 42 -5.06 -1.75 3.90
N LEU A 43 -5.84 -2.29 2.98
CA LEU A 43 -6.52 -1.55 1.95
C LEU A 43 -7.97 -2.01 1.92
N SER A 44 -8.90 -1.07 2.09
CA SER A 44 -10.31 -1.34 1.99
C SER A 44 -10.84 -0.85 0.64
N LEU A 45 -11.49 -1.73 -0.09
CA LEU A 45 -12.15 -1.42 -1.35
C LEU A 45 -13.65 -1.35 -1.11
N SER A 46 -14.26 -0.25 -1.52
CA SER A 46 -15.71 -0.07 -1.32
C SER A 46 -16.50 -1.14 -2.05
N LYS A 47 -17.75 -1.31 -1.65
CA LYS A 47 -18.67 -2.25 -2.29
C LYS A 47 -18.75 -2.04 -3.81
N ARG A 48 -18.59 -0.79 -4.26
CA ARG A 48 -18.68 -0.45 -5.69
C ARG A 48 -17.50 -0.96 -6.49
N ILE A 49 -16.30 -1.00 -5.90
CA ILE A 49 -15.07 -1.31 -6.65
C ILE A 49 -14.42 -2.62 -6.24
N LYS A 50 -14.91 -3.30 -5.19
CA LYS A 50 -14.28 -4.54 -4.73
C LYS A 50 -14.21 -5.62 -5.79
N ASN A 51 -15.18 -5.65 -6.70
CA ASN A 51 -15.21 -6.62 -7.80
C ASN A 51 -14.20 -6.31 -8.89
N SER A 52 -13.59 -5.14 -8.85
CA SER A 52 -12.49 -4.79 -9.76
C SER A 52 -11.16 -5.41 -9.32
N LEU A 53 -11.08 -5.97 -8.13
CA LEU A 53 -9.85 -6.59 -7.65
C LEU A 53 -9.52 -7.83 -8.47
N ILE A 54 -8.36 -7.79 -9.13
CA ILE A 54 -7.84 -8.93 -9.91
C ILE A 54 -7.07 -9.86 -8.99
N SER A 55 -6.17 -9.29 -8.18
CA SER A 55 -5.31 -10.03 -7.27
C SER A 55 -4.74 -9.10 -6.23
N TYR A 56 -4.26 -9.67 -5.14
CA TYR A 56 -3.48 -8.92 -4.15
C TYR A 56 -2.35 -9.80 -3.64
N MET A 57 -1.28 -9.15 -3.18
CA MET A 57 -0.13 -9.88 -2.65
C MET A 57 0.39 -9.16 -1.40
N PRO A 58 0.30 -9.82 -0.24
CA PRO A 58 0.98 -9.32 0.96
C PRO A 58 2.47 -9.63 0.85
N VAL A 59 3.26 -8.59 0.64
CA VAL A 59 4.71 -8.72 0.48
C VAL A 59 5.39 -8.82 1.84
N SER A 60 5.01 -7.94 2.75
CA SER A 60 5.53 -7.92 4.13
C SER A 60 4.54 -7.18 5.02
N GLU A 61 4.85 -7.09 6.31
CA GLU A 61 4.02 -6.29 7.21
C GLU A 61 4.01 -4.79 6.87
N ARG A 62 4.87 -4.37 5.97
CA ARG A 62 4.99 -2.97 5.55
C ARG A 62 4.58 -2.71 4.12
N ILE A 63 4.37 -3.76 3.33
CA ILE A 63 4.09 -3.61 1.90
C ILE A 63 2.98 -4.58 1.49
N LEU A 64 1.93 -4.03 0.91
CA LEU A 64 0.82 -4.80 0.34
C LEU A 64 0.60 -4.30 -1.08
N THR A 65 0.43 -5.21 -2.03
CA THR A 65 0.09 -4.84 -3.40
C THR A 65 -1.30 -5.35 -3.75
N ALA A 66 -1.96 -4.62 -4.63
CA ALA A 66 -3.24 -5.02 -5.19
C ALA A 66 -3.31 -4.59 -6.65
N ARG A 67 -3.95 -5.41 -7.47
CA ARG A 67 -4.16 -5.08 -8.87
C ARG A 67 -5.64 -4.96 -9.13
N LEU A 68 -6.04 -3.84 -9.70
CA LEU A 68 -7.44 -3.52 -9.96
C LEU A 68 -7.68 -3.41 -11.45
N HIS A 69 -8.82 -3.94 -11.89
CA HIS A 69 -9.27 -3.79 -13.27
C HIS A 69 -9.88 -2.41 -13.48
N SER A 70 -9.55 -1.77 -14.59
CA SER A 70 -10.16 -0.52 -15.02
C SER A 70 -10.44 -0.58 -16.50
N LYS A 71 -11.33 0.31 -16.96
CA LYS A 71 -11.85 0.28 -18.34
C LYS A 71 -10.74 0.41 -19.41
N HIS A 72 -9.75 1.25 -19.16
CA HIS A 72 -8.71 1.55 -20.15
C HIS A 72 -7.39 0.89 -19.87
N LEU A 73 -7.01 0.81 -18.58
CA LEU A 73 -5.81 0.09 -18.17
C LEU A 73 -5.96 -0.34 -16.72
N ASN A 74 -5.25 -1.39 -16.37
CA ASN A 74 -5.30 -1.88 -14.99
C ASN A 74 -4.45 -1.00 -14.08
N ILE A 75 -4.74 -1.07 -12.80
CA ILE A 75 -4.08 -0.24 -11.79
C ILE A 75 -3.38 -1.16 -10.80
N SER A 76 -2.08 -0.95 -10.63
CA SER A 76 -1.30 -1.59 -9.57
C SER A 76 -1.18 -0.62 -8.40
N VAL A 77 -1.73 -1.01 -7.25
CA VAL A 77 -1.67 -0.21 -6.03
C VAL A 77 -0.65 -0.83 -5.10
N VAL A 78 0.29 -0.02 -4.62
CA VAL A 78 1.27 -0.45 -3.63
C VAL A 78 1.00 0.34 -2.35
N VAL A 79 0.65 -0.36 -1.28
CA VAL A 79 0.36 0.24 0.02
C VAL A 79 1.54 0.01 0.93
N VAL A 80 2.07 1.07 1.52
CA VAL A 80 3.30 1.00 2.31
C VAL A 80 3.16 1.70 3.66
N TYR A 81 3.92 1.19 4.62
CA TYR A 81 4.19 1.83 5.89
C TYR A 81 5.70 1.74 6.14
N ALA A 82 6.41 2.81 5.83
CA ALA A 82 7.86 2.81 5.91
C ALA A 82 8.36 2.79 7.38
N PRO A 83 9.57 2.28 7.61
CA PRO A 83 10.20 2.39 8.94
C PRO A 83 10.33 3.84 9.36
N THR A 84 10.21 4.09 10.66
CA THR A 84 10.39 5.44 11.21
C THR A 84 11.86 5.84 11.19
N GLU A 85 12.13 7.13 11.42
CA GLU A 85 13.52 7.63 11.45
C GLU A 85 14.36 6.99 12.54
N VAL A 86 13.72 6.52 13.62
CA VAL A 86 14.43 5.85 14.72
C VAL A 86 14.77 4.40 14.41
N SER A 87 14.27 3.86 13.32
CA SER A 87 14.62 2.51 12.87
C SER A 87 16.07 2.46 12.41
N SER A 88 16.67 1.27 12.47
CA SER A 88 18.04 1.09 12.00
C SER A 88 18.18 1.37 10.51
N ASP A 89 19.38 1.77 10.09
CA ASP A 89 19.64 2.00 8.68
C ASP A 89 19.46 0.72 7.85
N SER A 90 19.80 -0.43 8.42
CA SER A 90 19.62 -1.71 7.73
C SER A 90 18.13 -2.03 7.52
N ASP A 91 17.26 -1.71 8.46
CA ASP A 91 15.81 -1.88 8.29
C ASP A 91 15.26 -0.98 7.20
N LYS A 92 15.72 0.27 7.16
CA LYS A 92 15.33 1.22 6.11
C LYS A 92 15.80 0.76 4.74
N ASP A 93 17.07 0.32 4.64
CA ASP A 93 17.63 -0.16 3.39
C ASP A 93 16.87 -1.38 2.88
N LEU A 94 16.56 -2.33 3.76
CA LEU A 94 15.80 -3.52 3.40
C LEU A 94 14.41 -3.16 2.89
N PHE A 95 13.73 -2.23 3.55
CA PHE A 95 12.41 -1.77 3.14
C PHE A 95 12.46 -1.19 1.72
N TYR A 96 13.40 -0.28 1.46
CA TYR A 96 13.49 0.37 0.15
C TYR A 96 13.95 -0.59 -0.95
N GLN A 97 14.78 -1.56 -0.62
CA GLN A 97 15.13 -2.63 -1.57
C GLN A 97 13.91 -3.47 -1.94
N GLN A 98 13.12 -3.87 -0.95
CA GLN A 98 11.87 -4.59 -1.20
C GLN A 98 10.90 -3.77 -2.05
N LEU A 99 10.74 -2.51 -1.71
CA LEU A 99 9.84 -1.63 -2.44
C LEU A 99 10.26 -1.48 -3.90
N SER A 100 11.55 -1.32 -4.13
CA SER A 100 12.11 -1.25 -5.48
C SER A 100 11.84 -2.53 -6.27
N SER A 101 12.06 -3.68 -5.65
CA SER A 101 11.78 -4.98 -6.28
C SER A 101 10.31 -5.15 -6.61
N VAL A 102 9.42 -4.68 -5.72
CA VAL A 102 7.97 -4.73 -5.96
C VAL A 102 7.61 -3.93 -7.20
N PHE A 103 8.11 -2.70 -7.32
CA PHE A 103 7.83 -1.87 -8.48
C PHE A 103 8.37 -2.46 -9.78
N ASP A 104 9.57 -3.03 -9.74
CA ASP A 104 10.17 -3.67 -10.92
C ASP A 104 9.35 -4.87 -11.41
N GLY A 105 8.65 -5.55 -10.49
CA GLY A 105 7.84 -6.71 -10.81
C GLY A 105 6.40 -6.38 -11.23
N LEU A 106 5.97 -5.12 -11.15
CA LEU A 106 4.60 -4.76 -11.51
C LEU A 106 4.40 -4.81 -13.03
N PRO A 107 3.16 -5.11 -13.49
CA PRO A 107 2.88 -5.10 -14.92
C PRO A 107 3.23 -3.77 -15.57
N ARG A 108 3.92 -3.84 -16.70
CA ARG A 108 4.52 -2.67 -17.34
C ARG A 108 3.49 -1.63 -17.78
N HIS A 109 2.33 -2.09 -18.21
CA HIS A 109 1.30 -1.21 -18.76
C HIS A 109 0.28 -0.74 -17.73
N ASP A 110 0.40 -1.22 -16.49
CA ASP A 110 -0.50 -0.79 -15.43
C ASP A 110 -0.16 0.64 -14.98
N LEU A 111 -1.18 1.38 -14.60
CA LEU A 111 -0.99 2.60 -13.83
C LEU A 111 -0.53 2.20 -12.42
N LYS A 112 0.55 2.79 -11.95
CA LYS A 112 1.12 2.45 -10.65
C LYS A 112 0.83 3.54 -9.64
N LEU A 113 0.21 3.16 -8.53
CA LEU A 113 -0.11 4.06 -7.42
C LEU A 113 0.62 3.60 -6.17
N LEU A 114 1.32 4.53 -5.53
CA LEU A 114 1.93 4.30 -4.23
C LEU A 114 1.13 5.05 -3.17
N LEU A 115 0.62 4.33 -2.19
CA LEU A 115 -0.22 4.88 -1.13
C LEU A 115 0.36 4.51 0.23
N GLY A 116 0.22 5.39 1.19
CA GLY A 116 0.62 5.10 2.56
C GLY A 116 1.56 6.15 3.14
N ASP A 117 2.27 5.75 4.20
CA ASP A 117 3.18 6.62 4.94
C ASP A 117 4.62 6.23 4.68
N LEU A 118 5.37 7.11 4.06
CA LEU A 118 6.79 6.88 3.78
C LEU A 118 7.70 7.27 4.96
N ASN A 119 7.17 7.97 5.95
CA ASN A 119 7.92 8.39 7.15
C ASN A 119 9.25 9.09 6.84
N ALA A 120 9.44 9.54 5.61
CA ALA A 120 10.66 10.18 5.18
C ALA A 120 10.36 11.60 4.72
N GLN A 121 11.28 12.52 4.96
CA GLN A 121 11.19 13.81 4.32
C GLN A 121 11.43 13.61 2.82
N VAL A 122 10.41 13.93 2.04
CA VAL A 122 10.58 13.94 0.60
C VAL A 122 11.37 15.19 0.26
N THR A 123 12.66 15.03 0.00
CA THR A 123 13.50 16.13 -0.44
C THR A 123 13.09 16.51 -1.87
N SER A 124 13.51 17.71 -2.29
CA SER A 124 13.22 18.18 -3.64
C SER A 124 13.76 17.28 -4.75
N ASP A 125 14.64 16.36 -4.40
CA ASP A 125 15.23 15.41 -5.35
C ASP A 125 14.45 14.09 -5.32
N CYS A 126 13.29 14.08 -5.98
CA CYS A 126 12.48 12.89 -6.16
C CYS A 126 12.84 12.13 -7.44
N SER A 127 14.02 12.34 -7.98
CA SER A 127 14.43 11.77 -9.26
C SER A 127 14.49 10.25 -9.25
N CYS A 128 14.69 9.63 -8.08
CA CYS A 128 14.72 8.17 -7.94
C CYS A 128 13.32 7.51 -8.03
N TRP A 129 12.24 8.29 -7.89
CA TRP A 129 10.88 7.77 -7.93
C TRP A 129 9.96 8.63 -8.80
N PRO A 130 10.31 8.85 -10.07
CA PRO A 130 9.53 9.77 -10.92
C PRO A 130 8.13 9.22 -11.17
N GLY A 131 7.12 10.06 -10.92
CA GLY A 131 5.73 9.73 -11.17
C GLY A 131 5.09 8.79 -10.18
N VAL A 132 5.78 8.42 -9.10
CA VAL A 132 5.30 7.46 -8.12
C VAL A 132 4.78 8.14 -6.86
N ILE A 133 5.38 9.25 -6.46
CA ILE A 133 5.02 9.94 -5.22
C ILE A 133 3.78 10.80 -5.48
N SER A 134 2.68 10.53 -4.76
CA SER A 134 1.48 11.34 -4.85
C SER A 134 1.66 12.65 -4.09
N GLU A 135 0.86 13.63 -4.45
CA GLU A 135 0.89 14.94 -3.81
C GLU A 135 0.65 14.87 -2.30
N HIS A 136 -0.15 13.89 -1.87
CA HIS A 136 -0.44 13.71 -0.44
C HIS A 136 0.76 13.27 0.38
N SER A 137 1.70 12.57 -0.21
CA SER A 137 2.89 12.15 0.51
C SER A 137 3.84 13.32 0.80
N LEU A 138 3.70 14.42 0.09
CA LEU A 138 4.50 15.62 0.33
C LEU A 138 4.05 16.41 1.57
N HIS A 139 2.86 16.15 2.07
CA HIS A 139 2.27 16.85 3.22
C HIS A 139 2.38 16.07 4.53
N SER A 140 2.94 14.89 4.51
CA SER A 140 3.18 14.12 5.72
C SER A 140 4.46 14.64 6.40
N SER A 141 4.33 15.71 7.09
CA SER A 141 5.42 16.29 7.88
C SER A 141 5.31 15.88 9.34
#